data_32aee32dae334424e5194e3df8f0f453
#
_entry.id   32aee32dae334424e5194e3df8f0f453
#
_cell.length_a   1.000
_cell.length_b   1.000
_cell.length_c   1.000
_cell.angle_alpha   90.00
_cell.angle_beta   90.00
_cell.angle_gamma   90.00
#
_symmetry.space_group_name_H-M   'P 1'
#
loop_
_entity.id
_entity.type
_entity.pdbx_description
1 polymer ?
#
loop_
_entity_poly.entity_id
_entity_poly.type
_entity_poly.pdbx_seq_one_letter_code
_entity_poly.pdbx_strand_id
1 'polypeptide(L)'
;MSVGARPYFRGSLLRWLSMNYEAEYGFSRLNVDGDVDNHHSFHQKLFVTVIPSDIVQLTVGAEHFLTAFSGGGTASLVLLDASAVWRVSSRVRLSLTADNLLNSHSYEYVTYGTLSTSRHTFRIRPRALLLSAQLRF
;
A
#
# COMPACT_ATOMS: atom_id res chain seq x y z
N MET A 1 -22.06 12.88 -7.76
CA MET A 1 -21.07 12.95 -8.88
C MET A 1 -19.78 12.35 -8.40
N SER A 2 -19.18 11.44 -9.16
CA SER A 2 -17.87 10.86 -8.83
C SER A 2 -16.94 10.93 -10.04
N VAL A 3 -15.68 11.21 -9.80
CA VAL A 3 -14.59 11.26 -10.79
C VAL A 3 -13.37 10.56 -10.22
N GLY A 4 -12.64 9.81 -11.04
CA GLY A 4 -11.42 9.13 -10.62
C GLY A 4 -10.37 9.10 -11.72
N ALA A 5 -9.11 8.99 -11.34
CA ALA A 5 -7.96 8.81 -12.22
C ALA A 5 -7.05 7.72 -11.66
N ARG A 6 -6.46 6.90 -12.55
CA ARG A 6 -5.54 5.79 -12.20
C ARG A 6 -4.29 5.82 -13.08
N PRO A 7 -3.33 6.71 -12.80
CA PRO A 7 -2.04 6.63 -13.46
C PRO A 7 -1.24 5.42 -12.96
N TYR A 8 -0.51 4.79 -13.88
CA TYR A 8 0.40 3.71 -13.54
C TYR A 8 1.68 3.81 -14.35
N PHE A 9 2.75 3.33 -13.78
CA PHE A 9 4.05 3.16 -14.44
C PHE A 9 4.60 1.78 -14.08
N ARG A 10 5.06 1.04 -15.09
CA ARG A 10 5.77 -0.23 -14.90
C ARG A 10 6.92 -0.29 -15.89
N GLY A 11 8.12 -0.46 -15.38
CA GLY A 11 9.28 -0.53 -16.25
C GLY A 11 10.57 -0.90 -15.52
N SER A 12 11.56 -1.30 -16.28
CA SER A 12 12.93 -1.46 -15.81
C SER A 12 13.69 -0.18 -16.12
N LEU A 13 14.16 0.49 -15.09
CA LEU A 13 14.98 1.69 -15.19
C LEU A 13 16.42 1.32 -15.58
N LEU A 14 16.89 0.19 -15.07
CA LEU A 14 18.19 -0.41 -15.36
C LEU A 14 18.01 -1.93 -15.44
N ARG A 15 19.03 -2.66 -15.93
CA ARG A 15 18.98 -4.13 -15.99
C ARG A 15 18.74 -4.80 -14.64
N TRP A 16 19.20 -4.15 -13.57
CA TRP A 16 19.14 -4.65 -12.20
C TRP A 16 18.09 -3.92 -11.34
N LEU A 17 17.38 -2.91 -11.89
CA LEU A 17 16.42 -2.09 -11.17
C LEU A 17 15.11 -1.99 -11.96
N SER A 18 14.03 -2.45 -11.36
CA SER A 18 12.67 -2.28 -11.87
C SER A 18 11.79 -1.58 -10.86
N MET A 19 10.84 -0.81 -11.37
CA MET A 19 9.88 -0.06 -10.58
C MET A 19 8.47 -0.27 -11.12
N ASN A 20 7.53 -0.43 -10.22
CA ASN A 20 6.10 -0.44 -10.49
C ASN A 20 5.44 0.59 -9.59
N TYR A 21 4.83 1.60 -10.17
CA TYR A 21 4.08 2.63 -9.46
C TYR A 21 2.66 2.67 -9.98
N GLU A 22 1.71 2.70 -9.06
CA GLU A 22 0.29 2.83 -9.32
C GLU A 22 -0.29 3.85 -8.34
N ALA A 23 -1.08 4.78 -8.84
CA ALA A 23 -1.85 5.68 -7.99
C ALA A 23 -3.31 5.68 -8.45
N GLU A 24 -4.19 5.84 -7.47
CA GLU A 24 -5.62 5.98 -7.69
C GLU A 24 -6.10 7.21 -6.92
N TYR A 25 -6.74 8.12 -7.61
CA TYR A 25 -7.41 9.25 -7.01
C TYR A 25 -8.90 9.15 -7.28
N GLY A 26 -9.70 9.27 -6.23
CA GLY A 26 -11.15 9.32 -6.29
C GLY A 26 -11.69 10.60 -5.64
N PHE A 27 -12.61 11.24 -6.32
CA PHE A 27 -13.41 12.33 -5.78
C PHE A 27 -14.87 11.96 -5.89
N SER A 28 -15.62 12.10 -4.80
CA SER A 28 -17.07 11.97 -4.82
C SER A 28 -17.73 13.15 -4.08
N ARG A 29 -18.80 13.65 -4.65
CA ARG A 29 -19.65 14.68 -4.07
C ARG A 29 -21.06 14.14 -3.89
N LEU A 30 -21.51 14.13 -2.65
CA LEU A 30 -22.87 13.78 -2.27
C LEU A 30 -23.58 15.05 -1.82
N ASN A 31 -24.81 15.24 -2.27
CA ASN A 31 -25.70 16.31 -1.81
C ASN A 31 -26.98 15.64 -1.29
N VAL A 32 -27.26 15.81 -0.01
CA VAL A 32 -28.46 15.28 0.65
C VAL A 32 -29.12 16.46 1.38
N ASP A 33 -30.30 16.82 0.96
CA ASP A 33 -31.12 17.88 1.60
C ASP A 33 -30.39 19.23 1.76
N GLY A 34 -29.51 19.57 0.83
CA GLY A 34 -28.74 20.82 0.85
C GLY A 34 -27.36 20.71 1.50
N ASP A 35 -27.10 19.66 2.24
CA ASP A 35 -25.77 19.35 2.77
C ASP A 35 -24.87 18.71 1.70
N VAL A 36 -23.72 19.31 1.49
CA VAL A 36 -22.74 18.86 0.48
C VAL A 36 -21.57 18.23 1.21
N ASP A 37 -21.43 16.92 1.02
CA ASP A 37 -20.26 16.18 1.47
C ASP A 37 -19.33 15.85 0.29
N ASN A 38 -18.06 16.27 0.42
CA ASN A 38 -17.02 15.96 -0.55
C ASN A 38 -16.08 14.95 0.08
N HIS A 39 -15.88 13.85 -0.62
CA HIS A 39 -14.98 12.78 -0.24
C HIS A 39 -13.83 12.68 -1.24
N HIS A 40 -12.61 12.74 -0.74
CA HIS A 40 -11.38 12.55 -1.49
C HIS A 40 -10.70 11.27 -1.01
N SER A 41 -10.35 10.41 -1.93
CA SER A 41 -9.54 9.23 -1.67
C SER A 41 -8.30 9.25 -2.55
N PHE A 42 -7.15 8.97 -1.97
CA PHE A 42 -5.91 8.81 -2.69
C PHE A 42 -5.22 7.54 -2.19
N HIS A 43 -4.94 6.65 -3.12
CA HIS A 43 -4.22 5.42 -2.86
C HIS A 43 -3.07 5.31 -3.83
N GLN A 44 -1.87 5.05 -3.31
CA GLN A 44 -0.70 4.85 -4.15
C GLN A 44 0.11 3.64 -3.68
N LYS A 45 0.70 2.97 -4.66
CA LYS A 45 1.56 1.80 -4.46
C LYS A 45 2.85 1.99 -5.22
N LEU A 46 3.95 1.71 -4.57
CA LEU A 46 5.27 1.70 -5.18
C LEU A 46 5.97 0.39 -4.83
N PHE A 47 6.40 -0.34 -5.84
CA PHE A 47 7.28 -1.50 -5.69
C PHE A 47 8.58 -1.23 -6.43
N VAL A 48 9.68 -1.40 -5.73
CA VAL A 48 11.04 -1.31 -6.28
C VAL A 48 11.71 -2.65 -6.11
N THR A 49 12.15 -3.24 -7.21
CA THR A 49 12.88 -4.50 -7.21
C THR A 49 14.29 -4.27 -7.71
N VAL A 50 15.25 -4.71 -6.92
CA VAL A 50 16.70 -4.63 -7.19
C VAL A 50 17.24 -6.04 -7.33
N ILE A 51 17.91 -6.33 -8.44
CA ILE A 51 18.53 -7.63 -8.74
C ILE A 51 20.04 -7.38 -8.96
N PRO A 52 20.82 -7.21 -7.88
CA PRO A 52 22.24 -6.87 -7.98
C PRO A 52 23.06 -8.01 -8.60
N SER A 53 22.53 -9.24 -8.55
CA SER A 53 23.14 -10.43 -9.13
C SER A 53 22.09 -11.49 -9.39
N ASP A 54 22.41 -12.52 -10.17
CA ASP A 54 21.50 -13.63 -10.49
C ASP A 54 21.09 -14.46 -9.27
N ILE A 55 21.78 -14.30 -8.16
CA ILE A 55 21.55 -15.03 -6.91
C ILE A 55 20.77 -14.26 -5.86
N VAL A 56 20.66 -12.92 -5.99
CA VAL A 56 20.01 -12.05 -4.99
C VAL A 56 18.97 -11.16 -5.67
N GLN A 57 17.78 -11.14 -5.09
CA GLN A 57 16.71 -10.22 -5.44
C GLN A 57 16.19 -9.56 -4.17
N LEU A 58 16.07 -8.25 -4.19
CA LEU A 58 15.49 -7.44 -3.12
C LEU A 58 14.26 -6.72 -3.66
N THR A 59 13.18 -6.70 -2.89
CA THR A 59 11.98 -5.94 -3.24
C THR A 59 11.52 -5.14 -2.04
N VAL A 60 11.22 -3.87 -2.26
CA VAL A 60 10.58 -2.99 -1.28
C VAL A 60 9.27 -2.51 -1.86
N GLY A 61 8.21 -2.64 -1.07
CA GLY A 61 6.87 -2.19 -1.38
C GLY A 61 6.42 -1.12 -0.39
N ALA A 62 5.85 -0.03 -0.88
CA ALA A 62 5.22 1.00 -0.07
C ALA A 62 3.80 1.25 -0.58
N GLU A 63 2.83 1.25 0.34
CA GLU A 63 1.45 1.63 0.06
C GLU A 63 1.05 2.80 0.94
N HIS A 64 0.38 3.79 0.36
CA HIS A 64 -0.15 4.94 1.07
C HIS A 64 -1.63 5.11 0.76
N PHE A 65 -2.43 5.16 1.80
CA PHE A 65 -3.86 5.43 1.77
C PHE A 65 -4.13 6.78 2.42
N LEU A 66 -4.84 7.64 1.73
CA LEU A 66 -5.29 8.92 2.24
C LEU A 66 -6.80 9.05 1.97
N THR A 67 -7.55 9.39 3.00
CA THR A 67 -8.99 9.65 2.89
C THR A 67 -9.31 10.96 3.61
N ALA A 68 -9.99 11.88 2.91
CA ALA A 68 -10.40 13.16 3.46
C ALA A 68 -11.86 13.43 3.14
N PHE A 69 -12.58 13.97 4.13
CA PHE A 69 -14.00 14.35 4.04
C PHE A 69 -14.16 15.83 4.34
N SER A 70 -15.08 16.52 3.67
CA SER A 70 -15.31 17.96 3.86
C SER A 70 -15.84 18.31 5.26
N GLY A 71 -16.60 17.41 5.89
CA GLY A 71 -17.12 17.56 7.26
C GLY A 71 -16.34 16.77 8.31
N GLY A 72 -15.23 16.12 7.94
CA GLY A 72 -14.50 15.20 8.81
C GLY A 72 -12.99 15.44 8.80
N GLY A 73 -12.29 14.57 9.51
CA GLY A 73 -10.84 14.57 9.54
C GLY A 73 -10.21 13.92 8.30
N THR A 74 -8.91 14.10 8.17
CA THR A 74 -8.09 13.37 7.21
C THR A 74 -7.49 12.14 7.89
N ALA A 75 -7.65 10.98 7.26
CA ALA A 75 -7.02 9.74 7.69
C ALA A 75 -5.92 9.35 6.71
N SER A 76 -4.77 8.97 7.22
CA SER A 76 -3.62 8.55 6.43
C SER A 76 -3.02 7.28 7.01
N LEU A 77 -2.66 6.34 6.14
CA LEU A 77 -1.99 5.09 6.48
C LEU A 77 -0.85 4.86 5.49
N VAL A 78 0.32 4.55 6.02
CA VAL A 78 1.47 4.09 5.23
C VAL A 78 1.83 2.68 5.67
N LEU A 79 1.94 1.77 4.71
CA LEU A 79 2.45 0.42 4.88
C LEU A 79 3.77 0.31 4.12
N LEU A 80 4.74 -0.35 4.72
CA LEU A 80 6.05 -0.60 4.14
C LEU A 80 6.40 -2.07 4.32
N ASP A 81 6.66 -2.75 3.20
CA ASP A 81 7.03 -4.15 3.15
C ASP A 81 8.38 -4.31 2.47
N ALA A 82 9.13 -5.33 2.85
CA ALA A 82 10.37 -5.67 2.18
C ALA A 82 10.54 -7.17 2.05
N SER A 83 11.17 -7.61 0.98
CA SER A 83 11.53 -9.01 0.81
C SER A 83 12.91 -9.16 0.17
N ALA A 84 13.59 -10.21 0.57
CA ALA A 84 14.86 -10.63 0.01
C ALA A 84 14.78 -12.10 -0.39
N VAL A 85 15.22 -12.42 -1.59
CA VAL A 85 15.34 -13.77 -2.09
C VAL A 85 16.79 -14.05 -2.41
N TRP A 86 17.32 -15.14 -1.87
CA TRP A 86 18.68 -15.57 -2.10
C TRP A 86 18.71 -17.00 -2.63
N ARG A 87 19.28 -17.21 -3.82
CA ARG A 87 19.57 -18.51 -4.41
C ARG A 87 20.92 -18.98 -3.93
N VAL A 88 20.93 -19.78 -2.86
CA VAL A 88 22.17 -20.30 -2.28
C VAL A 88 22.82 -21.32 -3.23
N SER A 89 22.00 -22.12 -3.92
CA SER A 89 22.43 -23.09 -4.93
C SER A 89 21.32 -23.34 -5.95
N SER A 90 21.56 -24.19 -6.93
CA SER A 90 20.52 -24.63 -7.89
C SER A 90 19.35 -25.36 -7.22
N ARG A 91 19.56 -25.91 -6.01
CA ARG A 91 18.55 -26.67 -5.26
C ARG A 91 18.01 -25.94 -4.03
N VAL A 92 18.67 -24.86 -3.58
CA VAL A 92 18.33 -24.16 -2.33
C VAL A 92 18.02 -22.69 -2.60
N ARG A 93 16.84 -22.26 -2.20
CA ARG A 93 16.41 -20.85 -2.21
C ARG A 93 15.95 -20.48 -0.81
N LEU A 94 16.46 -19.38 -0.30
CA LEU A 94 15.99 -18.76 0.93
C LEU A 94 15.21 -17.49 0.58
N SER A 95 14.16 -17.21 1.33
CA SER A 95 13.43 -15.95 1.24
C SER A 95 13.13 -15.41 2.63
N LEU A 96 13.37 -14.12 2.80
CA LEU A 96 13.02 -13.34 3.97
C LEU A 96 11.99 -12.31 3.56
N THR A 97 10.85 -12.28 4.26
CA THR A 97 9.79 -11.28 4.04
C THR A 97 9.53 -10.55 5.35
N ALA A 98 9.45 -9.24 5.27
CA ALA A 98 9.10 -8.36 6.38
C ALA A 98 7.89 -7.53 5.99
N ASP A 99 6.76 -7.79 6.62
CA ASP A 99 5.49 -7.11 6.40
C ASP A 99 5.29 -6.02 7.44
N ASN A 100 4.70 -4.92 7.02
CA ASN A 100 4.36 -3.79 7.87
C ASN A 100 5.54 -3.31 8.74
N LEU A 101 6.66 -2.98 8.10
CA LEU A 101 7.90 -2.54 8.77
C LEU A 101 7.70 -1.34 9.68
N LEU A 102 6.77 -0.44 9.31
CA LEU A 102 6.41 0.73 10.11
C LEU A 102 5.60 0.37 11.35
N ASN A 103 5.11 -0.89 11.42
CA ASN A 103 4.26 -1.39 12.49
C ASN A 103 2.99 -0.52 12.71
N SER A 104 2.37 -0.12 11.61
CA SER A 104 1.10 0.60 11.64
C SER A 104 0.01 -0.30 12.22
N HIS A 105 -0.73 0.17 13.26
CA HIS A 105 -1.65 -0.68 14.01
C HIS A 105 -3.10 -0.51 13.59
N SER A 106 -3.47 0.68 13.18
CA SER A 106 -4.84 1.00 12.83
C SER A 106 -4.94 2.12 11.79
N TYR A 107 -6.01 2.06 11.03
CA TYR A 107 -6.46 3.13 10.17
C TYR A 107 -7.85 3.52 10.61
N GLU A 108 -8.02 4.78 10.95
CA GLU A 108 -9.28 5.29 11.48
C GLU A 108 -9.69 6.56 10.73
N TYR A 109 -10.95 6.63 10.36
CA TYR A 109 -11.56 7.84 9.88
C TYR A 109 -12.99 8.00 10.41
N VAL A 110 -13.44 9.24 10.49
CA VAL A 110 -14.76 9.60 10.97
C VAL A 110 -15.53 10.26 9.85
N THR A 111 -16.76 9.81 9.61
CA THR A 111 -17.71 10.43 8.70
C THR A 111 -18.80 11.11 9.50
N TYR A 112 -19.12 12.35 9.15
CA TYR A 112 -20.20 13.11 9.76
C TYR A 112 -21.38 13.19 8.80
N GLY A 113 -22.53 12.70 9.22
CA GLY A 113 -23.79 12.93 8.53
C GLY A 113 -24.68 13.88 9.32
N THR A 114 -25.77 14.37 8.73
CA THR A 114 -26.69 15.37 9.32
C THR A 114 -27.24 14.95 10.69
N LEU A 115 -27.45 13.65 10.91
CA LEU A 115 -28.01 13.09 12.15
C LEU A 115 -27.13 11.99 12.78
N SER A 116 -25.96 11.73 12.21
CA SER A 116 -25.11 10.62 12.69
C SER A 116 -23.64 10.92 12.50
N THR A 117 -22.84 10.39 13.41
CA THR A 117 -21.39 10.34 13.26
C THR A 117 -20.99 8.87 13.25
N SER A 118 -20.27 8.46 12.20
CA SER A 118 -19.77 7.09 12.06
C SER A 118 -18.25 7.08 12.14
N ARG A 119 -17.72 6.25 13.04
CA ARG A 119 -16.27 6.00 13.18
C ARG A 119 -15.95 4.64 12.58
N HIS A 120 -15.03 4.63 11.64
CA HIS A 120 -14.55 3.42 11.00
C HIS A 120 -13.12 3.15 11.44
N THR A 121 -12.91 2.01 12.10
CA THR A 121 -11.59 1.60 12.58
C THR A 121 -11.21 0.26 11.95
N PHE A 122 -10.11 0.23 11.23
CA PHE A 122 -9.55 -0.98 10.62
C PHE A 122 -8.27 -1.35 11.38
N ARG A 123 -8.23 -2.58 11.89
CA ARG A 123 -7.00 -3.10 12.51
C ARG A 123 -6.08 -3.65 11.43
N ILE A 124 -4.85 -3.21 11.46
CA ILE A 124 -3.80 -3.66 10.56
C ILE A 124 -3.05 -4.83 11.21
N ARG A 125 -2.68 -5.84 10.41
CA ARG A 125 -1.82 -6.91 10.90
C ARG A 125 -0.53 -6.31 11.45
N PRO A 126 -0.07 -6.70 12.64
CA PRO A 126 1.18 -6.20 13.20
C PRO A 126 2.37 -6.60 12.32
N ARG A 127 3.50 -5.95 12.53
CA ARG A 127 4.75 -6.29 11.86
C ARG A 127 5.04 -7.77 11.97
N ALA A 128 5.37 -8.39 10.86
CA ALA A 128 5.72 -9.80 10.78
C ALA A 128 7.04 -9.99 10.02
N LEU A 129 7.82 -10.97 10.45
CA LEU A 129 9.02 -11.42 9.78
C LEU A 129 8.89 -12.90 9.48
N LEU A 130 9.01 -13.26 8.21
CA LEU A 130 8.90 -14.65 7.74
C LEU A 130 10.18 -15.06 7.02
N LEU A 131 10.81 -16.12 7.48
CA LEU A 131 11.90 -16.79 6.81
C LEU A 131 11.39 -18.10 6.19
N SER A 132 11.66 -18.31 4.91
CA SER A 132 11.29 -19.51 4.18
C SER A 132 12.50 -20.12 3.50
N ALA A 133 12.53 -21.47 3.43
CA ALA A 133 13.53 -22.22 2.69
C ALA A 133 12.82 -23.16 1.72
N GLN A 134 13.21 -23.13 0.45
CA GLN A 134 12.72 -24.02 -0.60
C GLN A 134 13.86 -24.94 -1.04
N LEU A 135 13.60 -26.24 -0.98
CA LEU A 135 14.52 -27.30 -1.42
C LEU A 135 13.94 -27.97 -2.67
N ARG A 136 14.78 -28.22 -3.67
CA ARG A 136 14.44 -29.05 -4.85
C ARG A 136 15.29 -30.30 -4.80
N PHE A 137 14.63 -31.41 -4.89
CA PHE A 137 15.26 -32.74 -4.95
C PHE A 137 15.45 -33.20 -6.39
#